data_bb98eb18f9fb5ca4a9bce5cca6e3d3d8
#
_entry.id   bb98eb18f9fb5ca4a9bce5cca6e3d3d8
#
_cell.length_a   1.000
_cell.length_b   1.000
_cell.length_c   1.000
_cell.angle_alpha   90.00
_cell.angle_beta   90.00
_cell.angle_gamma   90.00
#
_symmetry.space_group_name_H-M   'P 1'
#
loop_
_entity.id
_entity.type
_entity.pdbx_description
1 polymer ?
#
loop_
_entity_poly.entity_id
_entity_poly.type
_entity_poly.pdbx_seq_one_letter_code
_entity_poly.pdbx_strand_id
1 'polypeptide(L)'
;MKQYTDLFIDFDDTLYDTYGNAEIALHELFDALHLERWFPDASVFYDEYWQTNIDLWTRYSRGEITRDYLIVERFRRPLSKGQGLEPDEKRCLEVSDLFLDLLSTKSGVVEGAHELMDYLRSQGYRMHMCSNGFHEVQYRKLRSSGLYDYFDTIILSEDAGTNKPSARFFDYAMQQTRAGKTTTLMIGDNFQTDILGAKHYGLATAYFNRYPQYPAPEPVDYEVTSLRQLMDIL
;
A
#
# COMPACT_ATOMS: atom_id res chain seq x y z
N MET A 1 23.44 -12.43 -18.59
CA MET A 1 23.46 -11.97 -17.17
C MET A 1 22.17 -11.19 -16.95
N LYS A 2 21.52 -11.36 -15.81
CA LYS A 2 20.33 -10.58 -15.47
C LYS A 2 20.68 -9.11 -15.38
N GLN A 3 19.79 -8.23 -15.86
CA GLN A 3 19.96 -6.78 -15.72
C GLN A 3 19.76 -6.34 -14.27
N TYR A 4 18.81 -6.96 -13.57
CA TYR A 4 18.50 -6.67 -12.16
C TYR A 4 18.80 -7.90 -11.30
N THR A 5 19.20 -7.67 -10.05
CA THR A 5 19.44 -8.70 -9.03
C THR A 5 18.56 -8.50 -7.81
N ASP A 6 18.17 -7.24 -7.57
CA ASP A 6 17.37 -6.81 -6.44
C ASP A 6 16.07 -6.17 -6.92
N LEU A 7 14.97 -6.56 -6.30
CA LEU A 7 13.66 -6.01 -6.61
C LEU A 7 13.10 -5.33 -5.36
N PHE A 8 12.89 -4.03 -5.44
CA PHE A 8 12.14 -3.26 -4.47
C PHE A 8 10.68 -3.31 -4.91
N ILE A 9 9.82 -3.91 -4.10
CA ILE A 9 8.43 -4.17 -4.47
C ILE A 9 7.54 -3.46 -3.46
N ASP A 10 6.66 -2.59 -3.96
CA ASP A 10 5.57 -2.07 -3.15
C ASP A 10 4.58 -3.18 -2.79
N PHE A 11 3.80 -2.98 -1.74
CA PHE A 11 2.95 -4.02 -1.22
C PHE A 11 1.45 -3.74 -1.43
N ASP A 12 0.97 -2.59 -0.93
CA ASP A 12 -0.44 -2.23 -0.97
C ASP A 12 -0.87 -1.89 -2.40
N ASP A 13 -1.88 -2.58 -2.91
CA ASP A 13 -2.39 -2.48 -4.28
C ASP A 13 -1.40 -2.85 -5.40
N THR A 14 -0.17 -3.24 -5.02
CA THR A 14 0.79 -3.89 -5.93
C THR A 14 0.71 -5.42 -5.82
N LEU A 15 0.83 -5.97 -4.62
CA LEU A 15 0.74 -7.42 -4.35
C LEU A 15 -0.48 -7.78 -3.50
N TYR A 16 -0.76 -7.02 -2.47
CA TYR A 16 -1.91 -7.17 -1.58
C TYR A 16 -3.06 -6.31 -2.12
N ASP A 17 -4.24 -6.90 -2.34
CA ASP A 17 -5.41 -6.17 -2.80
C ASP A 17 -6.02 -5.35 -1.65
N THR A 18 -5.38 -4.21 -1.37
CA THR A 18 -5.77 -3.34 -0.25
C THR A 18 -7.18 -2.82 -0.42
N TYR A 19 -7.55 -2.41 -1.65
CA TYR A 19 -8.88 -1.89 -1.94
C TYR A 19 -9.96 -2.94 -1.68
N GLY A 20 -9.86 -4.13 -2.31
CA GLY A 20 -10.87 -5.19 -2.14
C GLY A 20 -10.96 -5.70 -0.71
N ASN A 21 -9.81 -5.88 -0.04
CA ASN A 21 -9.78 -6.30 1.36
C ASN A 21 -10.36 -5.23 2.30
N ALA A 22 -10.11 -3.94 2.04
CA ALA A 22 -10.67 -2.84 2.84
C ALA A 22 -12.18 -2.70 2.62
N GLU A 23 -12.70 -2.93 1.41
CA GLU A 23 -14.13 -2.93 1.15
C GLU A 23 -14.85 -4.00 2.01
N ILE A 24 -14.33 -5.23 2.02
CA ILE A 24 -14.86 -6.30 2.87
C ILE A 24 -14.80 -5.89 4.35
N ALA A 25 -13.65 -5.39 4.82
CA ALA A 25 -13.47 -4.99 6.22
C ALA A 25 -14.40 -3.82 6.61
N LEU A 26 -14.67 -2.88 5.71
CA LEU A 26 -15.62 -1.77 5.96
C LEU A 26 -17.07 -2.25 6.10
N HIS A 27 -17.49 -3.22 5.28
CA HIS A 27 -18.81 -3.81 5.43
C HIS A 27 -18.95 -4.53 6.77
N GLU A 28 -17.97 -5.35 7.14
CA GLU A 28 -17.95 -6.03 8.44
C GLU A 28 -17.95 -5.03 9.62
N LEU A 29 -17.19 -3.93 9.49
CA LEU A 29 -17.15 -2.86 10.48
C LEU A 29 -18.52 -2.14 10.61
N PHE A 30 -19.15 -1.83 9.48
CA PHE A 30 -20.45 -1.17 9.43
C PHE A 30 -21.50 -1.99 10.19
N ASP A 31 -21.54 -3.30 9.92
CA ASP A 31 -22.45 -4.25 10.56
C ASP A 31 -22.12 -4.42 12.07
N ALA A 32 -20.84 -4.62 12.42
CA ALA A 32 -20.40 -4.84 13.78
C ALA A 32 -20.70 -3.63 14.70
N LEU A 33 -20.65 -2.43 14.16
CA LEU A 33 -20.93 -1.20 14.89
C LEU A 33 -22.40 -0.75 14.79
N HIS A 34 -23.25 -1.50 14.07
CA HIS A 34 -24.65 -1.16 13.83
C HIS A 34 -24.82 0.25 13.28
N LEU A 35 -24.02 0.63 12.29
CA LEU A 35 -24.01 1.98 11.73
C LEU A 35 -25.29 2.32 10.95
N GLU A 36 -26.09 1.33 10.53
CA GLU A 36 -27.41 1.53 9.90
C GLU A 36 -28.37 2.44 10.71
N ARG A 37 -28.11 2.57 12.02
CA ARG A 37 -28.89 3.46 12.89
C ARG A 37 -28.68 4.94 12.59
N TRP A 38 -27.53 5.29 12.04
CA TRP A 38 -27.13 6.67 11.72
C TRP A 38 -27.02 6.93 10.22
N PHE A 39 -26.94 5.86 9.44
CA PHE A 39 -26.79 5.90 7.98
C PHE A 39 -27.94 5.13 7.32
N PRO A 40 -29.09 5.79 7.03
CA PRO A 40 -30.18 5.17 6.25
C PRO A 40 -29.73 4.71 4.87
N ASP A 41 -28.72 5.37 4.30
CA ASP A 41 -27.99 4.98 3.10
C ASP A 41 -26.52 4.75 3.46
N ALA A 42 -26.09 3.50 3.44
CA ALA A 42 -24.72 3.11 3.78
C ALA A 42 -23.68 3.65 2.79
N SER A 43 -24.08 3.95 1.55
CA SER A 43 -23.16 4.50 0.54
C SER A 43 -22.54 5.82 0.99
N VAL A 44 -23.26 6.62 1.76
CA VAL A 44 -22.77 7.90 2.32
C VAL A 44 -21.52 7.67 3.20
N PHE A 45 -21.52 6.61 3.99
CA PHE A 45 -20.35 6.25 4.83
C PHE A 45 -19.19 5.76 3.97
N TYR A 46 -19.44 4.85 3.02
CA TYR A 46 -18.39 4.26 2.20
C TYR A 46 -17.75 5.28 1.26
N ASP A 47 -18.54 6.10 0.58
CA ASP A 47 -18.04 7.13 -0.33
C ASP A 47 -17.18 8.16 0.41
N GLU A 48 -17.64 8.63 1.57
CA GLU A 48 -16.86 9.57 2.39
C GLU A 48 -15.57 8.91 2.93
N TYR A 49 -15.63 7.62 3.31
CA TYR A 49 -14.43 6.91 3.74
C TYR A 49 -13.38 6.87 2.63
N TRP A 50 -13.75 6.50 1.40
CA TRP A 50 -12.81 6.39 0.30
C TRP A 50 -12.20 7.74 -0.08
N GLN A 51 -13.01 8.78 -0.16
CA GLN A 51 -12.52 10.14 -0.43
C GLN A 51 -11.55 10.60 0.67
N THR A 52 -11.93 10.40 1.92
CA THR A 52 -11.11 10.74 3.10
C THR A 52 -9.79 9.96 3.10
N ASN A 53 -9.84 8.65 2.85
CA ASN A 53 -8.66 7.79 2.87
C ASN A 53 -7.64 8.20 1.81
N ILE A 54 -8.07 8.49 0.60
CA ILE A 54 -7.21 8.97 -0.50
C ILE A 54 -6.56 10.31 -0.13
N ASP A 55 -7.33 11.29 0.36
CA ASP A 55 -6.80 12.59 0.80
C ASP A 55 -5.74 12.41 1.89
N LEU A 56 -6.06 11.67 2.94
CA LEU A 56 -5.18 11.51 4.10
C LEU A 56 -3.88 10.79 3.75
N TRP A 57 -3.92 9.71 2.98
CA TRP A 57 -2.72 9.00 2.56
C TRP A 57 -1.85 9.83 1.62
N THR A 58 -2.47 10.63 0.73
CA THR A 58 -1.75 11.57 -0.13
C THR A 58 -0.99 12.60 0.71
N ARG A 59 -1.63 13.19 1.71
CA ARG A 59 -1.02 14.19 2.60
C ARG A 59 0.03 13.58 3.53
N TYR A 60 -0.23 12.37 4.03
CA TYR A 60 0.72 11.64 4.88
C TYR A 60 2.01 11.29 4.13
N SER A 61 1.91 10.80 2.89
CA SER A 61 3.09 10.48 2.07
C SER A 61 3.95 11.72 1.78
N ARG A 62 3.35 12.91 1.75
CA ARG A 62 4.04 14.20 1.60
C ARG A 62 4.58 14.77 2.91
N GLY A 63 4.30 14.13 4.05
CA GLY A 63 4.68 14.62 5.36
C GLY A 63 3.87 15.84 5.84
N GLU A 64 2.71 16.11 5.25
CA GLU A 64 1.84 17.25 5.59
C GLU A 64 1.02 17.01 6.86
N ILE A 65 0.81 15.75 7.21
CA ILE A 65 0.07 15.32 8.40
C ILE A 65 0.82 14.20 9.14
N THR A 66 0.51 14.06 10.43
CA THR A 66 1.06 12.98 11.25
C THR A 66 0.24 11.68 11.11
N ARG A 67 0.83 10.56 11.53
CA ARG A 67 0.15 9.26 11.64
C ARG A 67 -1.10 9.36 12.53
N ASP A 68 -0.97 9.98 13.71
CA ASP A 68 -2.07 10.10 14.66
C ASP A 68 -3.25 10.88 14.07
N TYR A 69 -2.96 11.97 13.36
CA TYR A 69 -4.00 12.73 12.64
C TYR A 69 -4.69 11.85 11.59
N LEU A 70 -3.94 11.09 10.78
CA LEU A 70 -4.49 10.20 9.77
C LEU A 70 -5.41 9.15 10.40
N ILE A 71 -4.98 8.48 11.46
CA ILE A 71 -5.73 7.39 12.11
C ILE A 71 -7.09 7.91 12.64
N VAL A 72 -7.11 9.07 13.24
CA VAL A 72 -8.33 9.68 13.79
C VAL A 72 -9.25 10.18 12.68
N GLU A 73 -8.73 10.99 11.77
CA GLU A 73 -9.54 11.65 10.75
C GLU A 73 -10.10 10.69 9.70
N ARG A 74 -9.44 9.56 9.47
CA ARG A 74 -9.91 8.51 8.56
C ARG A 74 -11.32 8.02 8.90
N PHE A 75 -11.68 8.03 10.18
CA PHE A 75 -13.02 7.66 10.64
C PHE A 75 -13.84 8.83 11.17
N ARG A 76 -13.22 9.90 11.67
CA ARG A 76 -13.97 11.09 12.10
C ARG A 76 -14.83 11.65 10.98
N ARG A 77 -14.26 11.83 9.79
CA ARG A 77 -14.96 12.44 8.66
C ARG A 77 -16.14 11.58 8.18
N PRO A 78 -15.99 10.29 7.85
CA PRO A 78 -17.14 9.48 7.43
C PRO A 78 -18.18 9.30 8.53
N LEU A 79 -17.80 9.10 9.78
CA LEU A 79 -18.76 8.97 10.89
C LEU A 79 -19.57 10.25 11.11
N SER A 80 -18.97 11.43 10.93
CA SER A 80 -19.65 12.73 11.07
C SER A 80 -20.73 12.96 10.01
N LYS A 81 -20.83 12.13 8.98
CA LYS A 81 -21.96 12.16 8.02
C LYS A 81 -23.20 11.44 8.53
N GLY A 82 -23.07 10.64 9.58
CA GLY A 82 -24.19 9.94 10.20
C GLY A 82 -25.15 10.91 10.89
N GLN A 83 -26.45 10.66 10.77
CA GLN A 83 -27.49 11.52 11.31
C GLN A 83 -27.44 11.54 12.86
N GLY A 84 -27.04 12.68 13.44
CA GLY A 84 -26.91 12.83 14.88
C GLY A 84 -25.71 12.11 15.51
N LEU A 85 -24.75 11.69 14.72
CA LEU A 85 -23.50 11.07 15.18
C LEU A 85 -22.39 12.13 15.28
N GLU A 86 -21.90 12.38 16.49
CA GLU A 86 -20.77 13.26 16.76
C GLU A 86 -19.63 12.44 17.35
N PRO A 87 -18.73 11.87 16.50
CA PRO A 87 -17.66 11.02 16.98
C PRO A 87 -16.57 11.83 17.67
N ASP A 88 -16.29 11.54 18.95
CA ASP A 88 -15.10 12.02 19.63
C ASP A 88 -13.84 11.27 19.17
N GLU A 89 -12.67 11.75 19.58
CA GLU A 89 -11.39 11.15 19.22
C GLU A 89 -11.28 9.69 19.68
N LYS A 90 -11.73 9.39 20.91
CA LYS A 90 -11.70 8.04 21.45
C LYS A 90 -12.50 7.07 20.59
N ARG A 91 -13.70 7.48 20.17
CA ARG A 91 -14.54 6.67 19.29
C ARG A 91 -13.89 6.45 17.93
N CYS A 92 -13.24 7.47 17.37
CA CYS A 92 -12.52 7.36 16.09
C CYS A 92 -11.37 6.36 16.18
N LEU A 93 -10.61 6.37 17.27
CA LEU A 93 -9.52 5.42 17.53
C LEU A 93 -10.05 3.99 17.67
N GLU A 94 -11.11 3.76 18.47
CA GLU A 94 -11.73 2.43 18.61
C GLU A 94 -12.20 1.87 17.26
N VAL A 95 -12.79 2.72 16.42
CA VAL A 95 -13.25 2.32 15.07
C VAL A 95 -12.07 2.04 14.14
N SER A 96 -11.01 2.84 14.24
CA SER A 96 -9.79 2.64 13.46
C SER A 96 -9.10 1.33 13.83
N ASP A 97 -9.00 1.01 15.12
CA ASP A 97 -8.40 -0.23 15.60
C ASP A 97 -9.21 -1.45 15.14
N LEU A 98 -10.54 -1.42 15.27
CA LEU A 98 -11.40 -2.48 14.76
C LEU A 98 -11.25 -2.67 13.23
N PHE A 99 -11.21 -1.57 12.47
CA PHE A 99 -11.00 -1.64 11.04
C PHE A 99 -9.65 -2.30 10.68
N LEU A 100 -8.57 -1.90 11.34
CA LEU A 100 -7.24 -2.47 11.09
C LEU A 100 -7.16 -3.94 11.52
N ASP A 101 -7.85 -4.31 12.58
CA ASP A 101 -7.98 -5.71 12.99
C ASP A 101 -8.71 -6.53 11.93
N LEU A 102 -9.84 -6.07 11.43
CA LEU A 102 -10.59 -6.73 10.37
C LEU A 102 -9.77 -6.80 9.07
N LEU A 103 -9.23 -5.68 8.61
CA LEU A 103 -8.45 -5.59 7.37
C LEU A 103 -7.24 -6.52 7.39
N SER A 104 -6.49 -6.55 8.48
CA SER A 104 -5.24 -7.34 8.57
C SER A 104 -5.45 -8.85 8.62
N THR A 105 -6.69 -9.33 8.74
CA THR A 105 -7.03 -10.75 8.62
C THR A 105 -7.36 -11.17 7.19
N LYS A 106 -7.57 -10.22 6.29
CA LYS A 106 -7.92 -10.52 4.90
C LYS A 106 -6.71 -11.02 4.14
N SER A 107 -6.93 -11.95 3.24
CA SER A 107 -5.87 -12.64 2.49
C SER A 107 -5.87 -12.32 0.99
N GLY A 108 -6.75 -11.44 0.54
CA GLY A 108 -6.88 -11.08 -0.88
C GLY A 108 -5.58 -10.48 -1.43
N VAL A 109 -5.15 -11.00 -2.56
CA VAL A 109 -3.96 -10.52 -3.29
C VAL A 109 -4.35 -10.07 -4.69
N VAL A 110 -3.55 -9.22 -5.27
CA VAL A 110 -3.69 -8.81 -6.67
C VAL A 110 -3.51 -10.04 -7.57
N GLU A 111 -4.29 -10.13 -8.64
CA GLU A 111 -4.24 -11.26 -9.56
C GLU A 111 -2.81 -11.47 -10.11
N GLY A 112 -2.31 -12.69 -9.99
CA GLY A 112 -0.96 -13.07 -10.40
C GLY A 112 0.14 -12.79 -9.37
N ALA A 113 -0.18 -12.24 -8.18
CA ALA A 113 0.85 -11.91 -7.18
C ALA A 113 1.65 -13.13 -6.71
N HIS A 114 0.99 -14.21 -6.28
CA HIS A 114 1.71 -15.43 -5.88
C HIS A 114 2.49 -16.05 -7.02
N GLU A 115 1.90 -16.09 -8.23
CA GLU A 115 2.55 -16.62 -9.43
C GLU A 115 3.84 -15.83 -9.76
N LEU A 116 3.77 -14.49 -9.68
CA LEU A 116 4.94 -13.64 -9.86
C LEU A 116 6.00 -13.92 -8.78
N MET A 117 5.61 -13.95 -7.51
CA MET A 117 6.56 -14.15 -6.41
C MET A 117 7.24 -15.52 -6.46
N ASP A 118 6.53 -16.57 -6.84
CA ASP A 118 7.10 -17.90 -7.08
C ASP A 118 8.09 -17.89 -8.25
N TYR A 119 7.73 -17.23 -9.36
CA TYR A 119 8.62 -17.05 -10.49
C TYR A 119 9.90 -16.32 -10.09
N LEU A 120 9.80 -15.16 -9.44
CA LEU A 120 10.95 -14.36 -9.03
C LEU A 120 11.90 -15.12 -8.10
N ARG A 121 11.33 -15.87 -7.15
CA ARG A 121 12.09 -16.77 -6.27
C ARG A 121 12.82 -17.85 -7.06
N SER A 122 12.13 -18.51 -8.01
CA SER A 122 12.72 -19.56 -8.85
C SER A 122 13.88 -19.04 -9.70
N GLN A 123 13.78 -17.79 -10.12
CA GLN A 123 14.83 -17.11 -10.86
C GLN A 123 15.97 -16.61 -9.94
N GLY A 124 15.82 -16.65 -8.62
CA GLY A 124 16.85 -16.22 -7.66
C GLY A 124 17.03 -14.71 -7.58
N TYR A 125 15.94 -13.94 -7.69
CA TYR A 125 15.93 -12.52 -7.37
C TYR A 125 15.91 -12.34 -5.85
N ARG A 126 16.61 -11.32 -5.35
CA ARG A 126 16.43 -10.84 -3.97
C ARG A 126 15.23 -9.89 -3.97
N MET A 127 14.25 -10.21 -3.14
CA MET A 127 12.99 -9.46 -3.09
C MET A 127 12.89 -8.69 -1.78
N HIS A 128 12.65 -7.39 -1.88
CA HIS A 128 12.58 -6.49 -0.74
C HIS A 128 11.28 -5.70 -0.80
N MET A 129 10.45 -5.84 0.23
CA MET A 129 9.23 -5.04 0.35
C MET A 129 9.58 -3.60 0.71
N CYS A 130 8.95 -2.64 0.04
CA CYS A 130 9.12 -1.20 0.28
C CYS A 130 7.75 -0.53 0.43
N SER A 131 7.30 -0.25 1.67
CA SER A 131 5.95 0.24 1.91
C SER A 131 5.88 1.46 2.84
N ASN A 132 4.89 2.33 2.57
CA ASN A 132 4.51 3.45 3.44
C ASN A 132 3.49 3.04 4.53
N GLY A 133 3.09 1.79 4.57
CA GLY A 133 2.13 1.27 5.55
C GLY A 133 2.72 1.14 6.96
N PHE A 134 1.84 1.07 7.97
CA PHE A 134 2.22 0.97 9.37
C PHE A 134 2.77 -0.40 9.72
N HIS A 135 3.82 -0.43 10.52
CA HIS A 135 4.62 -1.61 10.83
C HIS A 135 3.76 -2.82 11.25
N GLU A 136 2.98 -2.70 12.30
CA GLU A 136 2.19 -3.81 12.83
C GLU A 136 1.13 -4.32 11.84
N VAL A 137 0.55 -3.43 11.04
CA VAL A 137 -0.48 -3.78 10.04
C VAL A 137 0.14 -4.53 8.87
N GLN A 138 1.29 -4.06 8.37
CA GLN A 138 1.97 -4.68 7.22
C GLN A 138 2.44 -6.10 7.52
N TYR A 139 3.01 -6.35 8.69
CA TYR A 139 3.41 -7.71 9.08
C TYR A 139 2.21 -8.66 9.21
N ARG A 140 1.06 -8.19 9.67
CA ARG A 140 -0.17 -8.99 9.73
C ARG A 140 -0.71 -9.31 8.35
N LYS A 141 -0.79 -8.30 7.45
CA LYS A 141 -1.18 -8.47 6.04
C LYS A 141 -0.27 -9.43 5.29
N LEU A 142 1.04 -9.32 5.47
CA LEU A 142 2.02 -10.24 4.87
C LEU A 142 1.76 -11.69 5.27
N ARG A 143 1.48 -11.92 6.55
CA ARG A 143 1.21 -13.28 7.04
C ARG A 143 -0.14 -13.80 6.56
N SER A 144 -1.21 -12.99 6.64
CA SER A 144 -2.55 -13.40 6.21
C SER A 144 -2.63 -13.66 4.71
N SER A 145 -1.87 -12.94 3.90
CA SER A 145 -1.80 -13.13 2.45
C SER A 145 -0.84 -14.24 2.00
N GLY A 146 -0.05 -14.82 2.92
CA GLY A 146 0.95 -15.83 2.59
C GLY A 146 2.17 -15.29 1.85
N LEU A 147 2.39 -13.96 1.87
CA LEU A 147 3.50 -13.31 1.14
C LEU A 147 4.75 -13.07 2.00
N TYR A 148 4.67 -13.31 3.32
CA TYR A 148 5.75 -12.98 4.26
C TYR A 148 7.09 -13.65 3.89
N ASP A 149 7.08 -14.94 3.59
CA ASP A 149 8.28 -15.75 3.37
C ASP A 149 8.95 -15.51 2.01
N TYR A 150 8.38 -14.66 1.16
CA TYR A 150 9.01 -14.31 -0.12
C TYR A 150 10.08 -13.24 0.00
N PHE A 151 10.01 -12.40 1.02
CA PHE A 151 10.87 -11.22 1.13
C PHE A 151 12.14 -11.48 1.94
N ASP A 152 13.29 -11.13 1.35
CA ASP A 152 14.59 -11.13 2.04
C ASP A 152 14.69 -9.99 3.07
N THR A 153 14.03 -8.86 2.79
CA THR A 153 14.00 -7.69 3.67
C THR A 153 12.65 -6.97 3.56
N ILE A 154 12.12 -6.54 4.69
CA ILE A 154 10.92 -5.71 4.77
C ILE A 154 11.36 -4.31 5.18
N ILE A 155 11.04 -3.31 4.37
CA ILE A 155 11.42 -1.92 4.54
C ILE A 155 10.16 -1.09 4.65
N LEU A 156 9.94 -0.50 5.82
CA LEU A 156 8.79 0.33 6.12
C LEU A 156 9.21 1.78 6.33
N SER A 157 8.32 2.70 5.98
CA SER A 157 8.55 4.13 6.17
C SER A 157 8.77 4.51 7.62
N GLU A 158 8.17 3.80 8.57
CA GLU A 158 8.38 4.02 10.01
C GLU A 158 9.82 3.68 10.42
N ASP A 159 10.42 2.61 9.88
CA ASP A 159 11.82 2.25 10.13
C ASP A 159 12.80 3.23 9.47
N ALA A 160 12.45 3.71 8.27
CA ALA A 160 13.22 4.71 7.54
C ALA A 160 13.10 6.13 8.13
N GLY A 161 12.10 6.37 8.99
CA GLY A 161 11.77 7.70 9.53
C GLY A 161 11.27 8.68 8.47
N THR A 162 10.84 8.19 7.31
CA THR A 162 10.33 8.99 6.18
C THR A 162 9.62 8.11 5.17
N ASN A 163 8.65 8.69 4.45
CA ASN A 163 7.86 7.99 3.44
C ASN A 163 8.52 8.02 2.05
N LYS A 164 8.21 7.04 1.18
CA LYS A 164 8.32 7.24 -0.27
C LYS A 164 7.43 8.47 -0.64
N PRO A 165 7.84 9.37 -1.51
CA PRO A 165 8.94 9.30 -2.49
C PRO A 165 10.28 9.91 -2.01
N SER A 166 10.48 10.14 -0.72
CA SER A 166 11.71 10.76 -0.19
C SER A 166 12.96 9.97 -0.59
N ALA A 167 14.00 10.66 -1.06
CA ALA A 167 15.31 10.05 -1.33
C ALA A 167 15.89 9.36 -0.09
N ARG A 168 15.62 9.87 1.12
CA ARG A 168 16.06 9.26 2.39
C ARG A 168 15.44 7.89 2.63
N PHE A 169 14.21 7.63 2.15
CA PHE A 169 13.61 6.30 2.20
C PHE A 169 14.45 5.31 1.36
N PHE A 170 14.78 5.69 0.13
CA PHE A 170 15.57 4.85 -0.76
C PHE A 170 17.02 4.70 -0.26
N ASP A 171 17.63 5.73 0.33
CA ASP A 171 18.95 5.61 1.00
C ASP A 171 18.92 4.54 2.10
N TYR A 172 17.89 4.57 2.95
CA TYR A 172 17.69 3.56 3.99
C TYR A 172 17.49 2.16 3.38
N ALA A 173 16.62 2.04 2.36
CA ALA A 173 16.38 0.78 1.68
C ALA A 173 17.67 0.18 1.07
N MET A 174 18.45 0.99 0.37
CA MET A 174 19.73 0.56 -0.21
C MET A 174 20.73 0.12 0.86
N GLN A 175 20.78 0.83 1.99
CA GLN A 175 21.66 0.48 3.10
C GLN A 175 21.26 -0.85 3.74
N GLN A 176 19.98 -1.10 3.99
CA GLN A 176 19.48 -2.31 4.62
C GLN A 176 19.71 -3.55 3.73
N THR A 177 19.49 -3.40 2.43
CA THR A 177 19.55 -4.51 1.46
C THR A 177 20.95 -4.74 0.88
N ARG A 178 21.84 -3.74 0.99
CA ARG A 178 23.13 -3.69 0.28
C ARG A 178 22.97 -3.92 -1.23
N ALA A 179 21.85 -3.50 -1.79
CA ALA A 179 21.55 -3.62 -3.21
C ALA A 179 22.40 -2.64 -4.03
N GLY A 180 22.68 -3.01 -5.27
CA GLY A 180 23.37 -2.12 -6.23
C GLY A 180 22.37 -1.21 -6.93
N LYS A 181 22.64 0.10 -6.99
CA LYS A 181 21.70 1.07 -7.58
C LYS A 181 21.35 0.76 -9.05
N THR A 182 22.32 0.33 -9.83
CA THR A 182 22.15 0.00 -11.26
C THR A 182 21.57 -1.40 -11.51
N THR A 183 21.47 -2.22 -10.46
CA THR A 183 20.94 -3.58 -10.52
C THR A 183 19.67 -3.76 -9.70
N THR A 184 19.06 -2.64 -9.27
CA THR A 184 17.80 -2.62 -8.53
C THR A 184 16.68 -2.06 -9.40
N LEU A 185 15.53 -2.76 -9.39
CA LEU A 185 14.29 -2.32 -10.03
C LEU A 185 13.24 -2.06 -8.95
N MET A 186 12.61 -0.87 -8.98
CA MET A 186 11.41 -0.58 -8.17
C MET A 186 10.15 -0.96 -8.95
N ILE A 187 9.30 -1.76 -8.32
CA ILE A 187 8.00 -2.21 -8.85
C ILE A 187 6.92 -1.65 -7.93
N GLY A 188 5.93 -0.96 -8.47
CA GLY A 188 4.81 -0.42 -7.68
C GLY A 188 3.69 0.13 -8.53
N ASP A 189 2.52 0.32 -7.91
CA ASP A 189 1.32 0.85 -8.56
C ASP A 189 1.14 2.36 -8.35
N ASN A 190 1.79 2.94 -7.34
CA ASN A 190 1.67 4.37 -7.07
C ASN A 190 2.73 5.18 -7.84
N PHE A 191 2.26 5.87 -8.88
CA PHE A 191 3.14 6.62 -9.77
C PHE A 191 3.99 7.67 -9.02
N GLN A 192 3.43 8.36 -8.02
CA GLN A 192 4.13 9.45 -7.32
C GLN A 192 5.16 8.93 -6.31
N THR A 193 4.76 7.94 -5.49
CA THR A 193 5.60 7.47 -4.39
C THR A 193 6.63 6.45 -4.84
N ASP A 194 6.25 5.52 -5.68
CA ASP A 194 7.10 4.41 -6.09
C ASP A 194 7.92 4.79 -7.31
N ILE A 195 7.23 5.20 -8.38
CA ILE A 195 7.86 5.35 -9.68
C ILE A 195 8.67 6.65 -9.76
N LEU A 196 8.04 7.81 -9.54
CA LEU A 196 8.78 9.08 -9.57
C LEU A 196 9.82 9.16 -8.45
N GLY A 197 9.49 8.66 -7.25
CA GLY A 197 10.43 8.63 -6.13
C GLY A 197 11.67 7.82 -6.46
N ALA A 198 11.52 6.59 -6.95
CA ALA A 198 12.64 5.72 -7.34
C ALA A 198 13.41 6.28 -8.55
N LYS A 199 12.72 6.79 -9.57
CA LYS A 199 13.33 7.43 -10.74
C LYS A 199 14.19 8.63 -10.36
N HIS A 200 13.68 9.53 -9.52
CA HIS A 200 14.45 10.68 -9.03
C HIS A 200 15.65 10.26 -8.16
N TYR A 201 15.51 9.16 -7.45
CA TYR A 201 16.63 8.55 -6.72
C TYR A 201 17.65 7.91 -7.68
N GLY A 202 17.26 7.57 -8.91
CA GLY A 202 18.08 6.98 -9.97
C GLY A 202 18.05 5.45 -10.00
N LEU A 203 16.94 4.85 -9.58
CA LEU A 203 16.62 3.44 -9.81
C LEU A 203 15.84 3.27 -11.12
N ALA A 204 15.94 2.09 -11.72
CA ALA A 204 15.02 1.66 -12.76
C ALA A 204 13.62 1.38 -12.15
N THR A 205 12.57 1.53 -12.95
CA THR A 205 11.19 1.49 -12.49
C THR A 205 10.31 0.62 -13.38
N ALA A 206 9.43 -0.17 -12.76
CA ALA A 206 8.34 -0.87 -13.41
C ALA A 206 7.01 -0.41 -12.80
N TYR A 207 6.27 0.38 -13.56
CA TYR A 207 4.97 0.89 -13.14
C TYR A 207 3.90 -0.17 -13.39
N PHE A 208 3.27 -0.65 -12.33
CA PHE A 208 2.08 -1.49 -12.41
C PHE A 208 0.84 -0.60 -12.52
N ASN A 209 0.45 -0.28 -13.77
CA ASN A 209 -0.71 0.55 -14.04
C ASN A 209 -2.01 -0.27 -13.99
N ARG A 210 -2.67 -0.29 -12.85
CA ARG A 210 -3.96 -0.98 -12.66
C ARG A 210 -5.10 -0.35 -13.46
N TYR A 211 -4.92 0.89 -13.93
CA TYR A 211 -5.93 1.68 -14.63
C TYR A 211 -5.41 2.15 -15.99
N PRO A 212 -5.23 1.23 -16.95
CA PRO A 212 -4.55 1.51 -18.22
C PRO A 212 -5.24 2.56 -19.10
N GLN A 213 -6.50 2.90 -18.81
CA GLN A 213 -7.18 4.05 -19.43
C GLN A 213 -6.53 5.41 -19.07
N TYR A 214 -5.73 5.45 -18.00
CA TYR A 214 -4.93 6.60 -17.62
C TYR A 214 -3.46 6.25 -17.80
N PRO A 215 -2.81 6.68 -18.91
CA PRO A 215 -1.40 6.37 -19.17
C PRO A 215 -0.50 6.99 -18.09
N ALA A 216 0.71 6.44 -17.96
CA ALA A 216 1.71 7.03 -17.08
C ALA A 216 1.90 8.53 -17.41
N PRO A 217 1.88 9.44 -16.41
CA PRO A 217 2.03 10.88 -16.63
C PRO A 217 3.36 11.28 -17.27
N GLU A 218 4.40 10.46 -17.08
CA GLU A 218 5.75 10.64 -17.65
C GLU A 218 6.31 9.29 -18.10
N PRO A 219 7.30 9.26 -19.02
CA PRO A 219 7.96 8.03 -19.44
C PRO A 219 8.58 7.27 -18.27
N VAL A 220 8.37 5.96 -18.23
CA VAL A 220 8.93 5.01 -17.26
C VAL A 220 9.77 3.95 -18.01
N ASP A 221 10.61 3.21 -17.29
CA ASP A 221 11.42 2.17 -17.94
C ASP A 221 10.53 1.02 -18.41
N TYR A 222 9.57 0.61 -17.56
CA TYR A 222 8.56 -0.40 -17.90
C TYR A 222 7.20 0.02 -17.39
N GLU A 223 6.15 -0.15 -18.20
CA GLU A 223 4.75 -0.04 -17.80
C GLU A 223 4.06 -1.36 -18.08
N VAL A 224 3.43 -1.93 -17.06
CA VAL A 224 2.69 -3.19 -17.12
C VAL A 224 1.29 -3.01 -16.57
N THR A 225 0.32 -3.72 -17.13
CA THR A 225 -1.09 -3.71 -16.69
C THR A 225 -1.50 -5.00 -15.98
N SER A 226 -0.59 -5.97 -15.93
CA SER A 226 -0.73 -7.24 -15.21
C SER A 226 0.61 -7.62 -14.61
N LEU A 227 0.58 -8.18 -13.40
CA LEU A 227 1.79 -8.69 -12.74
C LEU A 227 2.49 -9.79 -13.54
N ARG A 228 1.74 -10.56 -14.35
CA ARG A 228 2.31 -11.60 -15.22
C ARG A 228 3.26 -11.04 -16.27
N GLN A 229 3.02 -9.81 -16.75
CA GLN A 229 3.92 -9.17 -17.73
C GLN A 229 5.32 -8.89 -17.16
N LEU A 230 5.46 -8.81 -15.82
CA LEU A 230 6.78 -8.68 -15.20
C LEU A 230 7.64 -9.93 -15.39
N MET A 231 7.05 -11.10 -15.59
CA MET A 231 7.80 -12.34 -15.87
C MET A 231 8.42 -12.37 -17.28
N ASP A 232 7.92 -11.54 -18.18
CA ASP A 232 8.50 -11.37 -19.53
C ASP A 232 9.68 -10.38 -19.52
N ILE A 233 9.77 -9.54 -18.48
CA ILE A 233 10.80 -8.50 -18.31
C ILE A 233 11.96 -9.02 -17.46
N LEU A 234 11.66 -9.87 -16.48
CA LEU A 234 12.55 -10.37 -15.43
C LEU A 234 12.91 -11.84 -15.63
#